data_b3ba1c813d9f0ac4bf5be1d1148814af
#
_entry.id   b3ba1c813d9f0ac4bf5be1d1148814af
#
_cell.length_a   1.000
_cell.length_b   1.000
_cell.length_c   1.000
_cell.angle_alpha   90.00
_cell.angle_beta   90.00
_cell.angle_gamma   90.00
#
_symmetry.space_group_name_H-M   'P 1'
#
loop_
_entity.id
_entity.type
_entity.pdbx_description
1 polymer ?
#
loop_
_entity_poly.entity_id
_entity_poly.type
_entity_poly.pdbx_seq_one_letter_code
_entity_poly.pdbx_strand_id
1 'polypeptide(L)'
;MSRPSSTGPSANKPCSKQPPPQPQHAPSPAAPPAAATISAAGPGSSAVPAAAAVISGPGGGGGGGGAGPVSPQHHELTSLFECPVCFDYVLPPILQCQAGHLVCNQCRQKLSCCPTCRGALTPSIRNLAMEKVASAVLFPCKYATTGCSLTLHHTEKPEHEDICEYRPYSCPCPGASCKWQGSLEAVMSHLMHAHKSITTLQGEDIVFLATDINLPGAVDWVMMQSCFGHHFMLVLEKQEKYEGHQQFFAIVLLIGTRKQAENFAYRLELNGNRRRLTWEATPRSIHDGVSAAIMNSDCLVFDTAIAHLFADNGNLGINVTISTCCP
;
A
#
# COMPACT_ATOMS: atom_id res chain seq x y z
N MET A 1 -55.35 -38.43 10.67
CA MET A 1 -54.57 -38.77 11.91
C MET A 1 -53.10 -38.85 11.52
N SER A 2 -52.37 -37.80 11.66
CA SER A 2 -50.91 -37.81 11.44
C SER A 2 -50.28 -36.88 12.49
N ARG A 3 -49.32 -37.41 13.23
CA ARG A 3 -48.68 -36.77 14.37
C ARG A 3 -47.66 -35.69 13.85
N PRO A 4 -47.43 -34.61 14.60
CA PRO A 4 -46.34 -33.67 14.31
C PRO A 4 -45.03 -34.15 14.93
N SER A 5 -43.93 -34.03 14.16
CA SER A 5 -42.57 -34.32 14.57
C SER A 5 -41.99 -33.18 15.39
N SER A 6 -41.46 -33.46 16.56
CA SER A 6 -40.74 -32.55 17.44
C SER A 6 -39.29 -32.38 16.92
N THR A 7 -38.92 -31.16 16.59
CA THR A 7 -37.51 -30.77 16.40
C THR A 7 -36.91 -30.37 17.74
N GLY A 8 -35.96 -31.15 18.22
CA GLY A 8 -35.16 -30.85 19.41
C GLY A 8 -34.09 -29.74 19.12
N PRO A 9 -33.61 -29.07 20.17
CA PRO A 9 -32.64 -27.98 20.01
C PRO A 9 -31.25 -28.49 19.57
N SER A 10 -30.73 -27.84 18.53
CA SER A 10 -29.39 -28.08 18.01
C SER A 10 -28.35 -27.68 19.06
N ALA A 11 -27.59 -28.65 19.52
CA ALA A 11 -26.47 -28.45 20.44
C ALA A 11 -25.36 -27.63 19.79
N ASN A 12 -24.98 -26.53 20.43
CA ASN A 12 -23.81 -25.71 20.09
C ASN A 12 -22.53 -26.56 20.16
N LYS A 13 -21.86 -26.76 19.03
CA LYS A 13 -20.52 -27.33 18.98
C LYS A 13 -19.51 -26.41 19.68
N PRO A 14 -18.62 -26.92 20.52
CA PRO A 14 -17.58 -26.12 21.15
C PRO A 14 -16.55 -25.66 20.14
N CYS A 15 -16.10 -24.41 20.31
CA CYS A 15 -15.05 -23.77 19.52
C CYS A 15 -13.75 -24.57 19.60
N SER A 16 -13.37 -25.25 18.52
CA SER A 16 -12.12 -26.02 18.47
C SER A 16 -10.92 -25.13 18.24
N LYS A 17 -9.89 -25.30 19.09
CA LYS A 17 -8.61 -24.60 18.99
C LYS A 17 -7.84 -25.11 17.76
N GLN A 18 -7.50 -24.21 16.83
CA GLN A 18 -6.27 -24.32 16.08
C GLN A 18 -5.22 -23.41 16.74
N PRO A 19 -4.05 -23.93 17.12
CA PRO A 19 -2.99 -23.07 17.63
C PRO A 19 -2.46 -22.19 16.50
N PRO A 20 -2.04 -20.94 16.81
CA PRO A 20 -1.38 -20.09 15.83
C PRO A 20 -0.06 -20.73 15.39
N PRO A 21 0.38 -20.55 14.13
CA PRO A 21 1.69 -21.00 13.69
C PRO A 21 2.76 -20.26 14.51
N GLN A 22 3.65 -21.05 15.10
CA GLN A 22 4.81 -20.51 15.83
C GLN A 22 5.73 -19.77 14.85
N PRO A 23 6.29 -18.60 15.23
CA PRO A 23 7.34 -17.95 14.45
C PRO A 23 8.58 -18.86 14.48
N GLN A 24 9.05 -19.24 13.30
CA GLN A 24 10.33 -19.90 13.14
C GLN A 24 11.43 -18.88 13.49
N HIS A 25 12.24 -19.20 14.50
CA HIS A 25 13.42 -18.47 14.88
C HIS A 25 14.42 -18.45 13.71
N ALA A 26 14.69 -17.25 13.17
CA ALA A 26 15.85 -17.00 12.36
C ALA A 26 17.12 -17.01 13.24
N PRO A 27 18.25 -17.57 12.79
CA PRO A 27 19.48 -17.56 13.56
C PRO A 27 20.04 -16.14 13.67
N SER A 28 20.41 -15.76 14.91
CA SER A 28 21.09 -14.50 15.22
C SER A 28 22.44 -14.39 14.49
N PRO A 29 22.81 -13.23 13.94
CA PRO A 29 24.15 -12.97 13.48
C PRO A 29 25.10 -12.78 14.67
N ALA A 30 26.31 -13.36 14.54
CA ALA A 30 27.40 -13.31 15.50
C ALA A 30 27.89 -11.89 15.76
N ALA A 31 28.23 -11.59 17.02
CA ALA A 31 28.81 -10.34 17.48
C ALA A 31 30.24 -10.14 16.95
N PRO A 32 30.65 -8.92 16.60
CA PRO A 32 32.06 -8.60 16.32
C PRO A 32 32.85 -8.40 17.63
N PRO A 33 34.20 -8.59 17.61
CA PRO A 33 35.03 -8.60 18.80
C PRO A 33 35.32 -7.20 19.35
N ALA A 34 35.48 -7.14 20.66
CA ALA A 34 35.79 -5.96 21.44
C ALA A 34 37.17 -5.36 21.08
N ALA A 35 37.22 -4.06 20.88
CA ALA A 35 38.46 -3.28 20.84
C ALA A 35 38.61 -2.45 22.12
N ALA A 36 39.84 -2.44 22.62
CA ALA A 36 40.27 -2.05 23.92
C ALA A 36 40.20 -0.53 24.22
N THR A 37 39.98 -0.26 25.49
CA THR A 37 40.04 0.99 26.24
C THR A 37 41.40 1.70 26.15
N ILE A 38 41.40 3.03 26.01
CA ILE A 38 42.45 3.89 26.57
C ILE A 38 41.77 5.08 27.28
N SER A 39 42.09 5.20 28.58
CA SER A 39 41.72 6.30 29.50
C SER A 39 42.60 7.52 29.28
N ALA A 40 42.05 8.73 29.43
CA ALA A 40 42.78 9.90 29.90
C ALA A 40 41.84 10.84 30.66
N ALA A 41 42.33 11.29 31.81
CA ALA A 41 41.66 11.98 32.92
C ALA A 41 41.48 13.48 32.70
N GLY A 42 40.48 14.02 33.40
CA GLY A 42 39.94 15.30 33.73
C GLY A 42 40.85 16.54 33.89
N PRO A 43 40.49 17.63 34.59
CA PRO A 43 39.31 17.95 35.38
C PRO A 43 38.76 19.41 35.19
N GLY A 44 37.66 19.73 35.80
CA GLY A 44 37.45 21.06 36.38
C GLY A 44 36.25 21.88 35.97
N SER A 45 35.34 21.98 36.87
CA SER A 45 34.84 23.12 37.66
C SER A 45 33.68 23.97 37.13
N SER A 46 32.58 23.85 37.85
CA SER A 46 31.72 24.89 38.47
C SER A 46 31.09 26.03 37.63
N ALA A 47 29.77 26.12 37.60
CA ALA A 47 28.98 27.13 38.32
C ALA A 47 27.57 27.26 37.75
N VAL A 48 26.56 27.15 38.59
CA VAL A 48 25.22 27.76 38.43
C VAL A 48 25.28 29.20 38.99
N PRO A 49 24.47 30.16 38.51
CA PRO A 49 23.15 30.32 39.09
C PRO A 49 22.01 30.91 38.21
N ALA A 50 20.80 30.53 38.60
CA ALA A 50 19.60 31.34 38.89
C ALA A 50 18.98 32.32 37.87
N ALA A 51 17.73 32.00 37.48
CA ALA A 51 16.50 32.81 37.53
C ALA A 51 16.45 34.21 36.87
N ALA A 52 15.52 34.33 35.91
CA ALA A 52 14.53 35.42 35.92
C ALA A 52 13.35 35.12 34.96
N ALA A 53 12.15 35.22 35.50
CA ALA A 53 10.89 35.24 34.80
C ALA A 53 10.63 36.61 34.17
N VAL A 54 10.11 36.67 32.91
CA VAL A 54 9.34 37.83 32.47
C VAL A 54 8.15 37.35 31.63
N ILE A 55 6.98 37.84 31.97
CA ILE A 55 5.68 37.73 31.39
C ILE A 55 5.57 38.74 30.25
N SER A 56 5.00 38.37 29.08
CA SER A 56 4.01 39.19 28.36
C SER A 56 3.59 38.51 27.02
N GLY A 57 2.31 38.33 26.82
CA GLY A 57 1.57 37.79 25.68
C GLY A 57 1.42 38.80 24.52
N PRO A 58 0.32 38.76 23.65
CA PRO A 58 0.10 37.71 22.66
C PRO A 58 0.21 38.27 21.23
N GLY A 59 0.52 37.43 20.27
CA GLY A 59 0.45 37.77 18.84
C GLY A 59 0.44 36.53 17.96
N GLY A 60 -0.61 36.41 17.16
CA GLY A 60 -1.01 35.25 16.42
C GLY A 60 -0.20 34.92 15.16
N GLY A 61 -0.45 33.75 14.64
CA GLY A 61 -0.37 33.42 13.22
C GLY A 61 0.60 32.30 12.86
N GLY A 62 0.07 31.24 12.27
CA GLY A 62 0.79 30.36 11.35
C GLY A 62 1.08 28.96 11.86
N GLY A 63 0.20 28.02 11.47
CA GLY A 63 0.34 26.61 11.79
C GLY A 63 1.50 25.94 11.07
N GLY A 64 2.28 25.23 11.82
CA GLY A 64 3.22 24.23 11.40
C GLY A 64 3.14 23.10 12.40
N GLY A 65 2.35 22.07 12.09
CA GLY A 65 2.18 20.90 12.93
C GLY A 65 3.45 20.05 12.97
N GLY A 66 4.37 20.39 13.85
CA GLY A 66 5.48 19.53 14.23
C GLY A 66 4.97 18.46 15.19
N ALA A 67 5.04 17.19 14.80
CA ALA A 67 4.77 16.06 15.66
C ALA A 67 5.77 16.04 16.81
N GLY A 68 5.36 16.54 17.99
CA GLY A 68 6.10 16.39 19.23
C GLY A 68 6.08 14.93 19.69
N PRO A 69 7.02 14.51 20.57
CA PRO A 69 7.06 13.15 21.06
C PRO A 69 5.75 12.83 21.78
N VAL A 70 5.09 11.76 21.32
CA VAL A 70 3.82 11.25 21.88
C VAL A 70 4.05 10.94 23.36
N SER A 71 3.28 11.53 24.26
CA SER A 71 3.44 11.32 25.69
C SER A 71 3.16 9.85 26.06
N PRO A 72 3.83 9.26 27.08
CA PRO A 72 3.59 7.88 27.53
C PRO A 72 2.11 7.59 27.80
N GLN A 73 1.36 8.53 28.31
CA GLN A 73 -0.07 8.42 28.58
C GLN A 73 -0.90 8.25 27.29
N HIS A 74 -0.47 8.86 26.21
CA HIS A 74 -1.16 8.72 24.91
C HIS A 74 -1.00 7.32 24.32
N HIS A 75 0.18 6.73 24.45
CA HIS A 75 0.44 5.36 24.05
C HIS A 75 -0.39 4.35 24.86
N GLU A 76 -0.54 4.60 26.15
CA GLU A 76 -1.34 3.77 27.06
C GLU A 76 -2.84 3.81 26.68
N LEU A 77 -3.36 4.97 26.29
CA LEU A 77 -4.74 5.10 25.82
C LEU A 77 -4.96 4.43 24.45
N THR A 78 -4.03 4.56 23.53
CA THR A 78 -4.16 3.93 22.21
C THR A 78 -4.11 2.41 22.27
N SER A 79 -3.34 1.83 23.21
CA SER A 79 -3.25 0.38 23.39
C SER A 79 -4.59 -0.27 23.76
N LEU A 80 -5.52 0.48 24.36
CA LEU A 80 -6.87 -0.01 24.65
C LEU A 80 -7.70 -0.32 23.39
N PHE A 81 -7.29 0.21 22.27
CA PHE A 81 -7.95 0.02 20.97
C PHE A 81 -7.31 -1.07 20.12
N GLU A 82 -6.24 -1.72 20.57
CA GLU A 82 -5.58 -2.74 19.78
C GLU A 82 -6.46 -3.99 19.57
N CYS A 83 -6.59 -4.42 18.33
CA CYS A 83 -7.26 -5.66 17.99
C CYS A 83 -6.38 -6.86 18.39
N PRO A 84 -6.86 -7.80 19.21
CA PRO A 84 -6.06 -8.94 19.67
C PRO A 84 -5.74 -9.96 18.56
N VAL A 85 -6.19 -9.73 17.33
CA VAL A 85 -6.01 -10.64 16.20
C VAL A 85 -5.00 -10.10 15.17
N CYS A 86 -5.15 -8.83 14.78
CA CYS A 86 -4.30 -8.22 13.76
C CYS A 86 -3.37 -7.14 14.32
N PHE A 87 -3.52 -6.78 15.58
CA PHE A 87 -2.73 -5.75 16.27
C PHE A 87 -2.88 -4.33 15.70
N ASP A 88 -3.82 -4.12 14.78
CA ASP A 88 -4.21 -2.79 14.33
C ASP A 88 -5.30 -2.21 15.24
N TYR A 89 -5.56 -0.92 15.16
CA TYR A 89 -6.51 -0.25 16.04
C TYR A 89 -7.95 -0.52 15.64
N VAL A 90 -8.81 -0.77 16.63
CA VAL A 90 -10.26 -0.89 16.48
C VAL A 90 -10.83 0.52 16.40
N LEU A 91 -11.22 0.95 15.22
CA LEU A 91 -11.79 2.27 14.96
C LEU A 91 -13.32 2.24 14.93
N PRO A 92 -13.99 3.39 15.15
CA PRO A 92 -15.46 3.47 15.06
C PRO A 92 -16.02 3.03 13.69
N PRO A 93 -17.17 2.34 13.65
CA PRO A 93 -17.97 1.90 14.80
C PRO A 93 -17.31 0.76 15.59
N ILE A 94 -17.16 0.94 16.91
CA ILE A 94 -16.47 -0.01 17.78
C ILE A 94 -17.45 -1.06 18.30
N LEU A 95 -17.22 -2.32 17.97
CA LEU A 95 -18.03 -3.44 18.40
C LEU A 95 -17.29 -4.25 19.48
N GLN A 96 -18.06 -4.67 20.49
CA GLN A 96 -17.57 -5.52 21.58
C GLN A 96 -18.34 -6.84 21.68
N CYS A 97 -17.76 -7.82 22.39
CA CYS A 97 -18.51 -8.98 22.88
C CYS A 97 -19.28 -8.63 24.16
N GLN A 98 -20.08 -9.58 24.68
CA GLN A 98 -20.84 -9.36 25.92
C GLN A 98 -19.96 -9.03 27.14
N ALA A 99 -18.71 -9.51 27.15
CA ALA A 99 -17.73 -9.23 28.22
C ALA A 99 -16.93 -7.94 28.00
N GLY A 100 -17.22 -7.16 26.95
CA GLY A 100 -16.57 -5.86 26.69
C GLY A 100 -15.31 -5.91 25.84
N HIS A 101 -14.82 -7.07 25.39
CA HIS A 101 -13.62 -7.15 24.57
C HIS A 101 -13.85 -6.63 23.16
N LEU A 102 -12.87 -5.88 22.65
CA LEU A 102 -12.91 -5.27 21.33
C LEU A 102 -12.25 -6.19 20.29
N VAL A 103 -12.79 -6.18 19.09
CA VAL A 103 -12.20 -6.83 17.90
C VAL A 103 -12.56 -5.96 16.69
N CYS A 104 -11.60 -5.68 15.82
CA CYS A 104 -11.84 -4.87 14.62
C CYS A 104 -12.85 -5.56 13.68
N ASN A 105 -13.57 -4.77 12.89
CA ASN A 105 -14.64 -5.27 12.03
C ASN A 105 -14.15 -6.32 11.01
N GLN A 106 -12.94 -6.16 10.48
CA GLN A 106 -12.36 -7.10 9.52
C GLN A 106 -12.05 -8.47 10.14
N CYS A 107 -11.49 -8.48 11.35
CA CYS A 107 -11.22 -9.72 12.07
C CYS A 107 -12.50 -10.37 12.58
N ARG A 108 -13.45 -9.55 13.08
CA ARG A 108 -14.74 -10.02 13.61
C ARG A 108 -15.53 -10.86 12.60
N GLN A 109 -15.51 -10.47 11.32
CA GLN A 109 -16.21 -11.21 10.26
C GLN A 109 -15.66 -12.62 10.02
N LYS A 110 -14.39 -12.86 10.40
CA LYS A 110 -13.70 -14.14 10.22
C LYS A 110 -13.74 -15.04 11.46
N LEU A 111 -14.35 -14.55 12.56
CA LEU A 111 -14.34 -15.23 13.85
C LEU A 111 -15.74 -15.75 14.19
N SER A 112 -15.79 -16.96 14.74
CA SER A 112 -17.00 -17.58 15.29
C SER A 112 -17.27 -17.16 16.73
N CYS A 113 -16.24 -16.73 17.48
CA CYS A 113 -16.31 -16.34 18.89
C CYS A 113 -15.24 -15.30 19.23
N CYS A 114 -15.38 -14.65 20.38
CA CYS A 114 -14.41 -13.68 20.88
C CYS A 114 -13.04 -14.35 21.12
N PRO A 115 -11.94 -13.85 20.57
CA PRO A 115 -10.60 -14.44 20.75
C PRO A 115 -10.11 -14.36 22.17
N THR A 116 -10.61 -13.40 22.99
CA THR A 116 -10.18 -13.19 24.36
C THR A 116 -10.93 -14.05 25.36
N CYS A 117 -12.26 -14.07 25.32
CA CYS A 117 -13.09 -14.79 26.29
C CYS A 117 -13.88 -15.98 25.72
N ARG A 118 -13.80 -16.24 24.42
CA ARG A 118 -14.55 -17.27 23.67
C ARG A 118 -16.09 -17.12 23.72
N GLY A 119 -16.59 -16.00 24.26
CA GLY A 119 -18.00 -15.68 24.25
C GLY A 119 -18.51 -15.36 22.85
N ALA A 120 -19.84 -15.35 22.70
CA ALA A 120 -20.48 -15.02 21.43
C ALA A 120 -20.15 -13.59 20.99
N LEU A 121 -19.95 -13.40 19.70
CA LEU A 121 -19.82 -12.09 19.06
C LEU A 121 -21.15 -11.52 18.56
N THR A 122 -22.20 -12.32 18.60
CA THR A 122 -23.59 -11.96 18.27
C THR A 122 -24.46 -11.92 19.54
N PRO A 123 -25.43 -10.96 19.65
CA PRO A 123 -25.61 -9.81 18.77
C PRO A 123 -24.45 -8.83 18.82
N SER A 124 -24.32 -7.98 17.79
CA SER A 124 -23.27 -6.95 17.75
C SER A 124 -23.62 -5.84 18.75
N ILE A 125 -22.78 -5.67 19.75
CA ILE A 125 -22.91 -4.63 20.78
C ILE A 125 -21.95 -3.50 20.44
N ARG A 126 -22.48 -2.29 20.26
CA ARG A 126 -21.68 -1.09 19.99
C ARG A 126 -21.17 -0.47 21.28
N ASN A 127 -19.88 -0.18 21.36
CA ASN A 127 -19.27 0.46 22.52
C ASN A 127 -19.15 1.98 22.31
N LEU A 128 -20.24 2.70 22.62
CA LEU A 128 -20.30 4.17 22.46
C LEU A 128 -19.31 4.93 23.37
N ALA A 129 -18.96 4.37 24.52
CA ALA A 129 -17.99 4.99 25.42
C ALA A 129 -16.60 4.98 24.77
N MET A 130 -16.17 3.83 24.23
CA MET A 130 -14.90 3.74 23.52
C MET A 130 -14.85 4.59 22.24
N GLU A 131 -15.96 4.71 21.51
CA GLU A 131 -16.05 5.61 20.36
C GLU A 131 -15.85 7.09 20.76
N LYS A 132 -16.37 7.48 21.91
CA LYS A 132 -16.17 8.82 22.46
C LYS A 132 -14.70 9.07 22.85
N VAL A 133 -14.05 8.08 23.42
CA VAL A 133 -12.60 8.14 23.69
C VAL A 133 -11.79 8.18 22.39
N ALA A 134 -12.15 7.36 21.39
CA ALA A 134 -11.51 7.36 20.07
C ALA A 134 -11.54 8.74 19.39
N SER A 135 -12.61 9.52 19.59
CA SER A 135 -12.72 10.86 19.04
C SER A 135 -11.81 11.90 19.72
N ALA A 136 -11.25 11.57 20.89
CA ALA A 136 -10.34 12.43 21.64
C ALA A 136 -8.86 12.00 21.55
N VAL A 137 -8.56 10.91 20.83
CA VAL A 137 -7.24 10.31 20.74
C VAL A 137 -6.76 10.31 19.28
N LEU A 138 -5.45 10.55 19.10
CA LEU A 138 -4.80 10.39 17.81
C LEU A 138 -4.15 9.00 17.73
N PHE A 139 -4.32 8.32 16.64
CA PHE A 139 -3.79 6.98 16.41
C PHE A 139 -2.58 7.01 15.50
N PRO A 140 -1.47 6.35 15.85
CA PRO A 140 -0.34 6.20 14.93
C PRO A 140 -0.77 5.50 13.64
N CYS A 141 -0.14 5.88 12.53
CA CYS A 141 -0.27 5.14 11.28
C CYS A 141 0.20 3.69 11.48
N LYS A 142 -0.48 2.71 10.88
CA LYS A 142 -0.07 1.29 10.97
C LYS A 142 1.33 1.04 10.40
N TYR A 143 1.82 1.95 9.58
CA TYR A 143 3.17 1.93 9.02
C TYR A 143 4.19 2.74 9.84
N ALA A 144 3.89 3.04 11.11
CA ALA A 144 4.81 3.75 12.00
C ALA A 144 6.13 2.99 12.19
N THR A 145 6.08 1.66 12.23
CA THR A 145 7.27 0.79 12.34
C THR A 145 8.16 0.81 11.11
N THR A 146 7.61 1.20 9.95
CA THR A 146 8.36 1.34 8.68
C THR A 146 8.79 2.77 8.40
N GLY A 147 8.45 3.73 9.30
CA GLY A 147 8.95 5.10 9.22
C GLY A 147 7.90 6.21 9.17
N CYS A 148 6.60 5.89 9.08
CA CYS A 148 5.56 6.91 9.10
C CYS A 148 5.42 7.51 10.50
N SER A 149 5.71 8.79 10.68
CA SER A 149 5.62 9.49 11.98
C SER A 149 4.25 10.11 12.26
N LEU A 150 3.28 9.96 11.37
CA LEU A 150 1.97 10.60 11.52
C LEU A 150 1.11 9.90 12.56
N THR A 151 0.45 10.73 13.39
CA THR A 151 -0.64 10.35 14.28
C THR A 151 -1.90 11.06 13.79
N LEU A 152 -3.01 10.33 13.66
CA LEU A 152 -4.19 10.75 12.92
C LEU A 152 -5.47 10.52 13.73
N HIS A 153 -6.46 11.35 13.49
CA HIS A 153 -7.80 11.10 13.99
C HIS A 153 -8.37 9.83 13.34
N HIS A 154 -9.22 9.11 14.06
CA HIS A 154 -9.77 7.83 13.59
C HIS A 154 -10.49 7.91 12.22
N THR A 155 -11.01 9.09 11.84
CA THR A 155 -11.68 9.33 10.54
C THR A 155 -10.68 9.48 9.39
N GLU A 156 -9.50 10.04 9.65
CA GLU A 156 -8.47 10.33 8.63
C GLU A 156 -7.48 9.18 8.46
N LYS A 157 -7.33 8.36 9.52
CA LYS A 157 -6.35 7.26 9.54
C LYS A 157 -6.52 6.26 8.39
N PRO A 158 -7.73 5.75 8.05
CA PRO A 158 -7.90 4.81 6.94
C PRO A 158 -7.50 5.42 5.59
N GLU A 159 -7.96 6.64 5.30
CA GLU A 159 -7.67 7.34 4.05
C GLU A 159 -6.16 7.59 3.88
N HIS A 160 -5.50 8.06 4.96
CA HIS A 160 -4.04 8.22 4.94
C HIS A 160 -3.33 6.89 4.69
N GLU A 161 -3.73 5.81 5.36
CA GLU A 161 -3.05 4.51 5.26
C GLU A 161 -3.16 3.87 3.87
N ASP A 162 -4.21 4.20 3.12
CA ASP A 162 -4.38 3.76 1.73
C ASP A 162 -3.38 4.44 0.79
N ILE A 163 -2.93 5.65 1.11
CA ILE A 163 -1.99 6.43 0.32
C ILE A 163 -0.62 6.63 0.98
N CYS A 164 -0.40 6.07 2.16
CA CYS A 164 0.85 6.24 2.92
C CYS A 164 2.05 5.75 2.11
N GLU A 165 3.09 6.57 2.02
CA GLU A 165 4.32 6.22 1.28
C GLU A 165 5.12 5.09 1.93
N TYR A 166 4.91 4.86 3.23
CA TYR A 166 5.56 3.78 3.98
C TYR A 166 4.82 2.43 3.93
N ARG A 167 3.72 2.35 3.19
CA ARG A 167 3.06 1.06 2.97
C ARG A 167 3.91 0.15 2.10
N PRO A 168 3.89 -1.17 2.31
CA PRO A 168 4.60 -2.11 1.46
C PRO A 168 4.14 -1.99 0.00
N TYR A 169 5.09 -2.14 -0.92
CA TYR A 169 4.80 -2.26 -2.34
C TYR A 169 4.22 -3.64 -2.62
N SER A 170 3.16 -3.70 -3.40
CA SER A 170 2.61 -4.94 -3.92
C SER A 170 3.23 -5.27 -5.27
N CYS A 171 3.14 -6.53 -5.72
CA CYS A 171 3.56 -6.88 -7.08
C CYS A 171 2.86 -5.99 -8.11
N PRO A 172 3.61 -5.26 -8.95
CA PRO A 172 3.04 -4.31 -9.89
C PRO A 172 2.49 -4.97 -11.18
N CYS A 173 2.69 -6.27 -11.38
CA CYS A 173 2.24 -6.95 -12.59
C CYS A 173 0.70 -6.99 -12.64
N PRO A 174 0.07 -6.54 -13.74
CA PRO A 174 -1.38 -6.61 -13.91
C PRO A 174 -1.85 -8.06 -14.01
N GLY A 175 -3.13 -8.30 -13.72
CA GLY A 175 -3.77 -9.62 -13.85
C GLY A 175 -3.16 -10.75 -13.00
N ALA A 176 -2.09 -10.49 -12.29
CA ALA A 176 -1.34 -11.50 -11.59
C ALA A 176 -2.02 -11.91 -10.28
N SER A 177 -2.12 -13.20 -10.05
CA SER A 177 -2.47 -13.77 -8.75
C SER A 177 -1.34 -13.64 -7.71
N CYS A 178 -0.25 -12.95 -8.06
CA CYS A 178 0.91 -12.76 -7.21
C CYS A 178 0.56 -11.87 -6.00
N LYS A 179 0.68 -12.42 -4.80
CA LYS A 179 0.39 -11.73 -3.53
C LYS A 179 1.64 -11.21 -2.85
N TRP A 180 2.73 -11.08 -3.59
CA TRP A 180 3.97 -10.57 -3.03
C TRP A 180 3.81 -9.13 -2.55
N GLN A 181 4.40 -8.85 -1.40
CA GLN A 181 4.55 -7.50 -0.83
C GLN A 181 5.96 -7.36 -0.26
N GLY A 182 6.52 -6.17 -0.35
CA GLY A 182 7.86 -5.91 0.15
C GLY A 182 8.25 -4.43 0.09
N SER A 183 9.52 -4.16 0.40
CA SER A 183 10.09 -2.81 0.25
C SER A 183 10.34 -2.48 -1.21
N LEU A 184 10.55 -1.19 -1.52
CA LEU A 184 10.85 -0.72 -2.87
C LEU A 184 12.10 -1.41 -3.45
N GLU A 185 13.14 -1.56 -2.65
CA GLU A 185 14.40 -2.18 -3.05
C GLU A 185 14.22 -3.66 -3.46
N ALA A 186 13.23 -4.34 -2.88
CA ALA A 186 12.94 -5.74 -3.17
C ALA A 186 12.07 -5.95 -4.42
N VAL A 187 11.45 -4.89 -4.98
CA VAL A 187 10.55 -4.99 -6.14
C VAL A 187 11.27 -5.57 -7.35
N MET A 188 12.41 -5.02 -7.72
CA MET A 188 13.16 -5.48 -8.90
C MET A 188 13.64 -6.92 -8.75
N SER A 189 14.13 -7.30 -7.58
CA SER A 189 14.50 -8.69 -7.29
C SER A 189 13.31 -9.63 -7.41
N HIS A 190 12.13 -9.22 -6.90
CA HIS A 190 10.91 -9.99 -7.06
C HIS A 190 10.52 -10.18 -8.53
N LEU A 191 10.53 -9.11 -9.33
CA LEU A 191 10.18 -9.19 -10.75
C LEU A 191 11.11 -10.11 -11.52
N MET A 192 12.42 -10.00 -11.30
CA MET A 192 13.42 -10.85 -11.97
C MET A 192 13.30 -12.34 -11.61
N HIS A 193 12.87 -12.68 -10.40
CA HIS A 193 12.77 -14.07 -9.96
C HIS A 193 11.38 -14.67 -10.19
N ALA A 194 10.30 -13.93 -9.93
CA ALA A 194 8.93 -14.42 -10.01
C ALA A 194 8.28 -14.20 -11.39
N HIS A 195 8.72 -13.17 -12.13
CA HIS A 195 8.14 -12.77 -13.42
C HIS A 195 9.20 -12.74 -14.53
N LYS A 196 9.91 -13.86 -14.71
CA LYS A 196 11.07 -14.02 -15.62
C LYS A 196 10.77 -13.77 -17.09
N SER A 197 9.50 -13.77 -17.49
CA SER A 197 9.08 -13.50 -18.87
C SER A 197 9.13 -12.01 -19.25
N ILE A 198 9.26 -11.12 -18.26
CA ILE A 198 9.29 -9.68 -18.50
C ILE A 198 10.67 -9.30 -19.05
N THR A 199 10.70 -8.82 -20.29
CA THR A 199 11.93 -8.33 -20.93
C THR A 199 12.26 -6.93 -20.42
N THR A 200 13.54 -6.68 -20.16
CA THR A 200 14.06 -5.35 -19.79
C THR A 200 14.89 -4.79 -20.93
N LEU A 201 14.53 -3.63 -21.45
CA LEU A 201 15.28 -2.88 -22.45
C LEU A 201 16.01 -1.69 -21.79
N GLN A 202 17.12 -1.30 -22.38
CA GLN A 202 17.96 -0.19 -21.90
C GLN A 202 17.83 1.01 -22.84
N GLY A 203 17.81 2.21 -22.29
CA GLY A 203 17.80 3.46 -23.03
C GLY A 203 16.53 4.28 -22.82
N GLU A 204 16.61 5.51 -23.28
CA GLU A 204 15.53 6.51 -23.13
C GLU A 204 14.42 6.29 -24.16
N ASP A 205 14.78 5.83 -25.35
CA ASP A 205 13.89 5.53 -26.48
C ASP A 205 13.91 4.04 -26.77
N ILE A 206 12.77 3.39 -26.68
CA ILE A 206 12.61 1.97 -26.99
C ILE A 206 11.34 1.74 -27.79
N VAL A 207 11.22 0.54 -28.36
CA VAL A 207 9.95 0.06 -28.92
C VAL A 207 9.39 -1.04 -28.02
N PHE A 208 8.21 -0.80 -27.47
CA PHE A 208 7.41 -1.80 -26.77
C PHE A 208 6.57 -2.56 -27.81
N LEU A 209 6.91 -3.83 -28.03
CA LEU A 209 6.22 -4.67 -29.00
C LEU A 209 5.20 -5.57 -28.29
N ALA A 210 3.91 -5.29 -28.51
CA ALA A 210 2.82 -6.18 -28.12
C ALA A 210 2.49 -7.12 -29.29
N THR A 211 2.71 -8.42 -29.08
CA THR A 211 2.46 -9.46 -30.09
C THR A 211 1.05 -10.02 -29.93
N ASP A 212 0.47 -10.48 -31.06
CA ASP A 212 -0.84 -11.15 -31.07
C ASP A 212 -1.97 -10.33 -30.39
N ILE A 213 -2.08 -9.03 -30.73
CA ILE A 213 -3.11 -8.16 -30.14
C ILE A 213 -4.54 -8.62 -30.41
N ASN A 214 -4.74 -9.58 -31.33
CA ASN A 214 -6.03 -10.18 -31.67
C ASN A 214 -6.46 -11.32 -30.75
N LEU A 215 -5.64 -11.72 -29.77
CA LEU A 215 -6.03 -12.73 -28.78
C LEU A 215 -7.37 -12.37 -28.14
N PRO A 216 -8.28 -13.34 -27.94
CA PRO A 216 -9.58 -13.06 -27.33
C PRO A 216 -9.45 -12.75 -25.83
N GLY A 217 -10.41 -11.97 -25.31
CA GLY A 217 -10.52 -11.67 -23.89
C GLY A 217 -9.56 -10.57 -23.40
N ALA A 218 -9.39 -10.50 -22.09
CA ALA A 218 -8.45 -9.61 -21.44
C ALA A 218 -7.03 -10.16 -21.55
N VAL A 219 -6.10 -9.33 -21.98
CA VAL A 219 -4.67 -9.70 -22.16
C VAL A 219 -3.79 -8.53 -21.69
N ASP A 220 -2.70 -8.86 -21.02
CA ASP A 220 -1.71 -7.90 -20.58
C ASP A 220 -0.37 -8.16 -21.24
N TRP A 221 0.26 -7.09 -21.74
CA TRP A 221 1.64 -7.08 -22.17
C TRP A 221 2.43 -6.20 -21.22
N VAL A 222 3.54 -6.72 -20.73
CA VAL A 222 4.39 -6.03 -19.76
C VAL A 222 5.83 -6.08 -20.20
N MET A 223 6.51 -4.93 -20.14
CA MET A 223 7.92 -4.78 -20.44
C MET A 223 8.56 -3.84 -19.41
N MET A 224 9.85 -3.96 -19.21
CA MET A 224 10.63 -3.03 -18.38
C MET A 224 11.54 -2.20 -19.26
N GLN A 225 11.67 -0.91 -18.93
CA GLN A 225 12.65 0.01 -19.51
C GLN A 225 13.54 0.54 -18.41
N SER A 226 14.86 0.57 -18.64
CA SER A 226 15.85 1.09 -17.70
C SER A 226 16.58 2.25 -18.32
N CYS A 227 16.47 3.43 -17.73
CA CYS A 227 17.18 4.66 -18.12
C CYS A 227 17.31 5.60 -16.91
N PHE A 228 18.22 6.55 -16.97
CA PHE A 228 18.47 7.54 -15.90
C PHE A 228 18.68 6.94 -14.51
N GLY A 229 19.21 5.71 -14.43
CA GLY A 229 19.39 5.00 -13.15
C GLY A 229 18.09 4.51 -12.50
N HIS A 230 16.97 4.53 -13.22
CA HIS A 230 15.66 4.09 -12.76
C HIS A 230 15.10 3.00 -13.67
N HIS A 231 14.07 2.32 -13.15
CA HIS A 231 13.33 1.28 -13.88
C HIS A 231 11.87 1.69 -14.06
N PHE A 232 11.38 1.53 -15.27
CA PHE A 232 10.00 1.83 -15.62
C PHE A 232 9.31 0.57 -16.12
N MET A 233 8.09 0.34 -15.62
CA MET A 233 7.24 -0.73 -16.10
C MET A 233 6.28 -0.17 -17.15
N LEU A 234 6.31 -0.76 -18.33
CA LEU A 234 5.43 -0.46 -19.44
C LEU A 234 4.33 -1.51 -19.45
N VAL A 235 3.09 -1.08 -19.42
CA VAL A 235 1.93 -1.98 -19.43
C VAL A 235 1.01 -1.57 -20.55
N LEU A 236 0.64 -2.56 -21.38
CA LEU A 236 -0.50 -2.48 -22.29
C LEU A 236 -1.52 -3.50 -21.82
N GLU A 237 -2.67 -3.04 -21.37
CA GLU A 237 -3.78 -3.89 -20.94
C GLU A 237 -4.92 -3.80 -21.92
N LYS A 238 -5.44 -4.95 -22.37
CA LYS A 238 -6.63 -5.04 -23.19
C LYS A 238 -7.80 -5.53 -22.35
N GLN A 239 -8.88 -4.78 -22.32
CA GLN A 239 -10.10 -5.10 -21.60
C GLN A 239 -11.29 -5.16 -22.55
N GLU A 240 -12.22 -6.07 -22.27
CA GLU A 240 -13.53 -6.08 -22.89
C GLU A 240 -14.49 -5.23 -22.04
N LYS A 241 -15.06 -4.17 -22.62
CA LYS A 241 -15.94 -3.26 -21.89
C LYS A 241 -17.41 -3.68 -21.96
N TYR A 242 -17.90 -4.06 -23.14
CA TYR A 242 -19.27 -4.55 -23.35
C TYR A 242 -19.39 -5.12 -24.76
N GLU A 243 -20.13 -6.19 -24.93
CA GLU A 243 -20.55 -6.80 -26.20
C GLU A 243 -19.47 -6.86 -27.31
N GLY A 244 -18.28 -7.36 -26.96
CA GLY A 244 -17.17 -7.51 -27.90
C GLY A 244 -16.38 -6.22 -28.18
N HIS A 245 -16.70 -5.09 -27.56
CA HIS A 245 -15.89 -3.88 -27.62
C HIS A 245 -14.68 -3.99 -26.71
N GLN A 246 -13.51 -4.10 -27.31
CA GLN A 246 -12.24 -4.17 -26.61
C GLN A 246 -11.53 -2.81 -26.66
N GLN A 247 -10.96 -2.40 -25.53
CA GLN A 247 -10.14 -1.22 -25.40
C GLN A 247 -8.76 -1.58 -24.89
N PHE A 248 -7.77 -0.85 -25.38
CA PHE A 248 -6.39 -0.91 -24.94
C PHE A 248 -6.07 0.29 -24.04
N PHE A 249 -5.31 0.03 -22.99
CA PHE A 249 -4.83 1.00 -22.02
C PHE A 249 -3.32 0.86 -21.93
N ALA A 250 -2.58 1.88 -22.35
CA ALA A 250 -1.13 1.89 -22.28
C ALA A 250 -0.63 2.91 -21.28
N ILE A 251 0.22 2.48 -20.36
CA ILE A 251 0.73 3.30 -19.26
C ILE A 251 2.18 2.98 -18.93
N VAL A 252 2.90 3.99 -18.44
CA VAL A 252 4.24 3.86 -17.87
C VAL A 252 4.18 4.11 -16.36
N LEU A 253 4.75 3.19 -15.60
CA LEU A 253 4.87 3.27 -14.15
C LEU A 253 6.35 3.32 -13.77
N LEU A 254 6.72 4.17 -12.83
CA LEU A 254 8.05 4.17 -12.23
C LEU A 254 8.13 3.12 -11.10
N ILE A 255 9.17 2.29 -11.10
CA ILE A 255 9.56 1.50 -9.93
C ILE A 255 10.23 2.46 -8.94
N GLY A 256 9.40 3.16 -8.18
CA GLY A 256 9.85 4.25 -7.31
C GLY A 256 8.69 4.91 -6.58
N THR A 257 9.03 5.96 -5.82
CA THR A 257 8.06 6.78 -5.10
C THR A 257 7.31 7.74 -6.03
N ARG A 258 6.16 8.27 -5.57
CA ARG A 258 5.41 9.32 -6.28
C ARG A 258 6.27 10.56 -6.55
N LYS A 259 7.03 10.99 -5.52
CA LYS A 259 7.93 12.13 -5.62
C LYS A 259 9.05 11.94 -6.66
N GLN A 260 9.58 10.72 -6.78
CA GLN A 260 10.55 10.41 -7.83
C GLN A 260 9.91 10.44 -9.21
N ALA A 261 8.67 9.99 -9.35
CA ALA A 261 7.94 9.96 -10.61
C ALA A 261 7.74 11.37 -11.20
N GLU A 262 7.57 12.39 -10.37
CA GLU A 262 7.41 13.79 -10.79
C GLU A 262 8.64 14.36 -11.52
N ASN A 263 9.80 13.71 -11.40
CA ASN A 263 11.02 14.12 -12.11
C ASN A 263 11.09 13.63 -13.56
N PHE A 264 10.11 12.87 -14.01
CA PHE A 264 10.11 12.26 -15.35
C PHE A 264 8.84 12.58 -16.12
N ALA A 265 8.99 12.60 -17.44
CA ALA A 265 7.89 12.53 -18.39
C ALA A 265 8.06 11.31 -19.29
N TYR A 266 6.97 10.75 -19.76
CA TYR A 266 7.00 9.71 -20.77
C TYR A 266 6.11 10.08 -21.95
N ARG A 267 6.48 9.59 -23.11
CA ARG A 267 5.70 9.72 -24.35
C ARG A 267 5.53 8.34 -24.97
N LEU A 268 4.29 8.02 -25.30
CA LEU A 268 3.89 6.85 -26.08
C LEU A 268 3.46 7.30 -27.45
N GLU A 269 3.98 6.65 -28.50
CA GLU A 269 3.62 6.95 -29.87
C GLU A 269 3.29 5.68 -30.65
N LEU A 270 2.11 5.66 -31.24
CA LEU A 270 1.73 4.70 -32.28
C LEU A 270 1.94 5.37 -33.64
N ASN A 271 2.76 4.78 -34.47
CA ASN A 271 3.10 5.28 -35.79
C ASN A 271 2.64 4.31 -36.87
N GLY A 272 1.92 4.78 -37.87
CA GLY A 272 1.42 4.00 -38.99
C GLY A 272 1.37 4.82 -40.28
N ASN A 273 0.79 4.32 -41.34
CA ASN A 273 0.70 4.95 -42.66
C ASN A 273 0.13 6.37 -42.57
N ARG A 274 0.98 7.39 -42.49
CA ARG A 274 0.66 8.83 -42.38
C ARG A 274 -0.23 9.16 -41.17
N ARG A 275 -0.20 8.31 -40.12
CA ARG A 275 -0.95 8.53 -38.87
C ARG A 275 -0.01 8.42 -37.70
N ARG A 276 -0.29 9.22 -36.68
CA ARG A 276 0.38 9.17 -35.39
C ARG A 276 -0.64 9.39 -34.28
N LEU A 277 -0.58 8.59 -33.26
CA LEU A 277 -1.31 8.78 -32.02
C LEU A 277 -0.27 8.91 -30.91
N THR A 278 -0.32 10.02 -30.16
CA THR A 278 0.67 10.35 -29.13
C THR A 278 -0.03 10.64 -27.81
N TRP A 279 0.55 10.13 -26.75
CA TRP A 279 0.20 10.43 -25.37
C TRP A 279 1.47 10.82 -24.62
N GLU A 280 1.40 11.90 -23.84
CA GLU A 280 2.51 12.39 -23.04
C GLU A 280 2.00 12.71 -21.64
N ALA A 281 2.70 12.20 -20.60
CA ALA A 281 2.31 12.39 -19.21
C ALA A 281 3.50 12.14 -18.26
N THR A 282 3.30 12.44 -16.98
CA THR A 282 4.19 12.03 -15.90
C THR A 282 3.93 10.56 -15.56
N PRO A 283 4.97 9.71 -15.42
CA PRO A 283 4.77 8.32 -15.00
C PRO A 283 4.15 8.26 -13.61
N ARG A 284 3.30 7.27 -13.36
CA ARG A 284 2.80 7.00 -12.01
C ARG A 284 3.78 6.12 -11.24
N SER A 285 3.79 6.26 -9.92
CA SER A 285 4.47 5.28 -9.06
C SER A 285 3.76 3.93 -9.15
N ILE A 286 4.51 2.82 -9.12
CA ILE A 286 3.92 1.48 -8.93
C ILE A 286 3.08 1.37 -7.65
N HIS A 287 3.27 2.27 -6.70
CA HIS A 287 2.45 2.38 -5.48
C HIS A 287 0.97 2.67 -5.80
N ASP A 288 0.69 3.39 -6.89
CA ASP A 288 -0.67 3.70 -7.32
C ASP A 288 -1.35 2.53 -8.04
N GLY A 289 -0.54 1.71 -8.71
CA GLY A 289 -1.00 0.56 -9.49
C GLY A 289 -1.61 0.93 -10.85
N VAL A 290 -1.67 -0.05 -11.76
CA VAL A 290 -2.22 0.10 -13.11
C VAL A 290 -3.72 0.40 -13.07
N SER A 291 -4.47 -0.29 -12.21
CA SER A 291 -5.93 -0.16 -12.16
C SER A 291 -6.41 1.25 -11.86
N ALA A 292 -5.70 2.00 -11.01
CA ALA A 292 -6.05 3.38 -10.68
C ALA A 292 -5.91 4.30 -11.90
N ALA A 293 -4.88 4.11 -12.73
CA ALA A 293 -4.69 4.87 -13.96
C ALA A 293 -5.79 4.60 -14.99
N ILE A 294 -6.14 3.32 -15.15
CA ILE A 294 -7.20 2.91 -16.09
C ILE A 294 -8.57 3.47 -15.65
N MET A 295 -8.91 3.35 -14.36
CA MET A 295 -10.17 3.86 -13.83
C MET A 295 -10.32 5.38 -13.99
N ASN A 296 -9.24 6.12 -13.88
CA ASN A 296 -9.22 7.57 -14.01
C ASN A 296 -8.96 8.04 -15.46
N SER A 297 -8.81 7.11 -16.42
CA SER A 297 -8.43 7.39 -17.82
C SER A 297 -7.12 8.20 -17.95
N ASP A 298 -6.22 8.05 -16.99
CA ASP A 298 -4.92 8.71 -16.96
C ASP A 298 -3.85 7.79 -17.60
N CYS A 299 -4.10 7.46 -18.87
CA CYS A 299 -3.27 6.61 -19.71
C CYS A 299 -3.67 6.80 -21.17
N LEU A 300 -2.86 6.31 -22.10
CA LEU A 300 -3.25 6.25 -23.50
C LEU A 300 -4.35 5.20 -23.69
N VAL A 301 -5.53 5.64 -24.16
CA VAL A 301 -6.69 4.77 -24.38
C VAL A 301 -7.04 4.77 -25.88
N PHE A 302 -7.20 3.57 -26.45
CA PHE A 302 -7.64 3.40 -27.83
C PHE A 302 -8.38 2.08 -27.99
N ASP A 303 -9.25 2.01 -29.00
CA ASP A 303 -10.01 0.78 -29.30
C ASP A 303 -9.28 -0.14 -30.30
N THR A 304 -9.84 -1.31 -30.52
CA THR A 304 -9.31 -2.31 -31.47
C THR A 304 -9.22 -1.76 -32.89
N ALA A 305 -10.18 -0.93 -33.34
CA ALA A 305 -10.17 -0.38 -34.69
C ALA A 305 -8.97 0.57 -34.87
N ILE A 306 -8.66 1.37 -33.86
CA ILE A 306 -7.48 2.23 -33.86
C ILE A 306 -6.21 1.38 -33.78
N ALA A 307 -6.16 0.36 -32.94
CA ALA A 307 -5.00 -0.53 -32.85
C ALA A 307 -4.63 -1.14 -34.22
N HIS A 308 -5.61 -1.58 -35.00
CA HIS A 308 -5.40 -2.14 -36.34
C HIS A 308 -4.86 -1.15 -37.37
N LEU A 309 -5.02 0.17 -37.16
CA LEU A 309 -4.42 1.17 -38.06
C LEU A 309 -2.90 1.26 -37.90
N PHE A 310 -2.36 0.78 -36.77
CA PHE A 310 -0.96 0.87 -36.40
C PHE A 310 -0.29 -0.51 -36.30
N ALA A 311 -1.07 -1.58 -36.19
CA ALA A 311 -0.56 -2.93 -36.10
C ALA A 311 -0.10 -3.47 -37.46
N ASP A 312 0.98 -4.25 -37.43
CA ASP A 312 1.45 -5.05 -38.57
C ASP A 312 1.42 -6.53 -38.20
N ASN A 313 0.73 -7.34 -39.04
CA ASN A 313 0.57 -8.79 -38.83
C ASN A 313 0.15 -9.18 -37.39
N GLY A 314 -0.76 -8.41 -36.77
CA GLY A 314 -1.22 -8.65 -35.40
C GLY A 314 -0.25 -8.19 -34.30
N ASN A 315 0.83 -7.51 -34.66
CA ASN A 315 1.79 -6.96 -33.69
C ASN A 315 1.68 -5.44 -33.64
N LEU A 316 1.67 -4.87 -32.44
CA LEU A 316 1.57 -3.44 -32.20
C LEU A 316 2.87 -2.94 -31.58
N GLY A 317 3.61 -2.08 -32.31
CA GLY A 317 4.77 -1.39 -31.79
C GLY A 317 4.37 -0.05 -31.20
N ILE A 318 4.75 0.19 -29.96
CA ILE A 318 4.57 1.46 -29.25
C ILE A 318 5.96 2.04 -29.00
N ASN A 319 6.26 3.19 -29.61
CA ASN A 319 7.50 3.90 -29.28
C ASN A 319 7.35 4.54 -27.92
N VAL A 320 8.28 4.31 -27.04
CA VAL A 320 8.30 4.82 -25.67
C VAL A 320 9.54 5.65 -25.47
N THR A 321 9.33 6.94 -25.21
CA THR A 321 10.40 7.88 -24.83
C THR A 321 10.21 8.26 -23.37
N ILE A 322 11.27 8.16 -22.56
CA ILE A 322 11.30 8.69 -21.20
C ILE A 322 12.30 9.84 -21.15
N SER A 323 11.91 10.93 -20.52
CA SER A 323 12.73 12.12 -20.34
C SER A 323 12.70 12.60 -18.89
N THR A 324 13.73 13.33 -18.49
CA THR A 324 13.76 14.03 -17.19
C THR A 324 13.10 15.40 -17.33
N CYS A 325 12.25 15.77 -16.35
CA CYS A 325 11.63 17.09 -16.29
C CYS A 325 12.56 18.17 -15.72
N CYS A 326 13.63 17.76 -15.02
CA CYS A 326 14.66 18.66 -14.52
C CYS A 326 15.89 18.58 -15.43
N PRO A 327 16.43 19.71 -15.88
CA PRO A 327 17.66 19.77 -16.66
C PRO A 327 18.89 19.32 -15.86
#